data_262fae65ede4986b3f5cfcc174cd5617
#
_entry.id   262fae65ede4986b3f5cfcc174cd5617
#
_cell.length_a   1.000
_cell.length_b   1.000
_cell.length_c   1.000
_cell.angle_alpha   90.00
_cell.angle_beta   90.00
_cell.angle_gamma   90.00
#
_symmetry.space_group_name_H-M   'P 1'
#
loop_
_entity.id
_entity.type
_entity.pdbx_description
1 polymer ?
#
loop_
_entity_poly.entity_id
_entity_poly.type
_entity_poly.pdbx_seq_one_letter_code
_entity_poly.pdbx_strand_id
1 'polypeptide(L)'
;MRSAERVAAPIDDEPAMNARATGRERQAFGAVLAAVSAAAVAVLLNRHTSMDAMGDGIAAGGWLAPAAWARPCGWRAGRAFAAFAGMWGAMIVAMMLPVLAPALWHYRQLIGAYVPGRAHRTVRVAIAGVAYFSVWMAIGVLVWTAGDVLAAAALRLPALAYALPFASGATVFAAGALQLTGWKCHRLDGCRNEPAGTPAPRADATDAWRHGMRIALHCAACCGNLMTAALAAGAMDLRVMAVATAAIAAERLLPHGHRVARIVGVAMLVCGSAMLASGAGAT
;
A
#
# COMPACT_ATOMS: atom_id res chain seq x y z
N MET A 1 -41.04 5.19 -62.04
CA MET A 1 -41.11 5.63 -60.65
C MET A 1 -40.83 4.42 -59.72
N ARG A 2 -39.62 4.22 -59.21
CA ARG A 2 -39.29 3.22 -58.20
C ARG A 2 -38.75 3.97 -57.02
N SER A 3 -39.53 4.02 -55.94
CA SER A 3 -39.16 4.59 -54.65
C SER A 3 -38.05 3.75 -54.06
N ALA A 4 -36.91 4.38 -53.77
CA ALA A 4 -35.84 3.80 -53.02
C ALA A 4 -36.22 3.85 -51.52
N GLU A 5 -36.58 2.72 -51.00
CA GLU A 5 -36.77 2.48 -49.57
C GLU A 5 -35.39 2.49 -48.90
N ARG A 6 -35.04 3.59 -48.24
CA ARG A 6 -33.87 3.65 -47.38
C ARG A 6 -34.22 2.91 -46.09
N VAL A 7 -33.65 1.72 -45.93
CA VAL A 7 -33.62 1.01 -44.66
C VAL A 7 -32.80 1.84 -43.70
N ALA A 8 -33.46 2.51 -42.76
CA ALA A 8 -32.82 3.15 -41.64
C ALA A 8 -32.24 2.06 -40.73
N ALA A 9 -30.94 2.03 -40.60
CA ALA A 9 -30.27 1.19 -39.59
C ALA A 9 -30.69 1.66 -38.19
N PRO A 10 -30.88 0.73 -37.23
CA PRO A 10 -31.26 1.07 -35.85
C PRO A 10 -30.13 1.84 -35.16
N ILE A 11 -30.41 3.09 -34.79
CA ILE A 11 -29.47 4.02 -34.11
C ILE A 11 -29.37 3.73 -32.61
N ASP A 12 -30.12 2.74 -32.09
CA ASP A 12 -30.31 2.58 -30.64
C ASP A 12 -29.28 1.67 -29.92
N ASP A 13 -28.38 0.99 -30.64
CA ASP A 13 -27.43 0.02 -30.02
C ASP A 13 -26.04 0.58 -29.68
N GLU A 14 -25.68 1.76 -30.15
CA GLU A 14 -24.33 2.32 -29.99
C GLU A 14 -24.00 2.68 -28.54
N PRO A 15 -24.86 3.33 -27.72
CA PRO A 15 -24.56 3.63 -26.34
C PRO A 15 -24.49 2.38 -25.47
N ALA A 16 -25.33 1.37 -25.74
CA ALA A 16 -25.30 0.10 -24.99
C ALA A 16 -24.04 -0.74 -25.31
N MET A 17 -23.60 -0.72 -26.55
CA MET A 17 -22.39 -1.41 -26.99
C MET A 17 -21.12 -0.76 -26.42
N ASN A 18 -21.07 0.57 -26.37
CA ASN A 18 -19.98 1.31 -25.73
C ASN A 18 -19.92 1.08 -24.21
N ALA A 19 -21.07 1.05 -23.54
CA ALA A 19 -21.15 0.76 -22.11
C ALA A 19 -20.67 -0.68 -21.79
N ARG A 20 -21.03 -1.66 -22.61
CA ARG A 20 -20.58 -3.05 -22.47
C ARG A 20 -19.09 -3.20 -22.76
N ALA A 21 -18.54 -2.51 -23.75
CA ALA A 21 -17.12 -2.50 -24.06
C ALA A 21 -16.31 -1.90 -22.90
N THR A 22 -16.75 -0.79 -22.31
CA THR A 22 -16.14 -0.15 -21.15
C THR A 22 -16.21 -1.05 -19.91
N GLY A 23 -17.33 -1.76 -19.71
CA GLY A 23 -17.50 -2.72 -18.63
C GLY A 23 -16.51 -3.89 -18.73
N ARG A 24 -16.36 -4.47 -19.92
CA ARG A 24 -15.37 -5.55 -20.16
C ARG A 24 -13.93 -5.08 -19.96
N GLU A 25 -13.58 -3.89 -20.41
CA GLU A 25 -12.24 -3.32 -20.15
C GLU A 25 -11.94 -3.14 -18.67
N ARG A 26 -12.91 -2.63 -17.91
CA ARG A 26 -12.79 -2.47 -16.46
C ARG A 26 -12.60 -3.81 -15.75
N GLN A 27 -13.37 -4.82 -16.16
CA GLN A 27 -13.24 -6.18 -15.61
C GLN A 27 -11.88 -6.80 -15.94
N ALA A 28 -11.42 -6.72 -17.19
CA ALA A 28 -10.11 -7.23 -17.59
C ALA A 28 -8.97 -6.50 -16.84
N PHE A 29 -9.05 -5.20 -16.70
CA PHE A 29 -8.08 -4.41 -15.93
C PHE A 29 -8.08 -4.82 -14.46
N GLY A 30 -9.25 -4.93 -13.83
CA GLY A 30 -9.37 -5.39 -12.44
C GLY A 30 -8.86 -6.81 -12.26
N ALA A 31 -9.14 -7.73 -13.19
CA ALA A 31 -8.66 -9.11 -13.14
C ALA A 31 -7.12 -9.19 -13.18
N VAL A 32 -6.46 -8.40 -14.04
CA VAL A 32 -4.99 -8.34 -14.09
C VAL A 32 -4.41 -7.85 -12.77
N LEU A 33 -4.96 -6.77 -12.21
CA LEU A 33 -4.48 -6.24 -10.93
C LEU A 33 -4.73 -7.22 -9.77
N ALA A 34 -5.88 -7.89 -9.76
CA ALA A 34 -6.20 -8.93 -8.78
C ALA A 34 -5.24 -10.13 -8.90
N ALA A 35 -4.91 -10.56 -10.11
CA ALA A 35 -3.95 -11.64 -10.34
C ALA A 35 -2.55 -11.26 -9.84
N VAL A 36 -2.09 -10.04 -10.09
CA VAL A 36 -0.79 -9.53 -9.58
C VAL A 36 -0.79 -9.47 -8.05
N SER A 37 -1.88 -8.97 -7.43
CA SER A 37 -2.01 -8.97 -5.97
C SER A 37 -2.01 -10.40 -5.39
N ALA A 38 -2.75 -11.32 -6.00
CA ALA A 38 -2.79 -12.72 -5.57
C ALA A 38 -1.41 -13.40 -5.69
N ALA A 39 -0.68 -13.13 -6.77
CA ALA A 39 0.69 -13.62 -6.95
C ALA A 39 1.63 -13.07 -5.86
N ALA A 40 1.52 -11.78 -5.53
CA ALA A 40 2.30 -11.17 -4.45
C ALA A 40 1.97 -11.80 -3.08
N VAL A 41 0.70 -12.05 -2.78
CA VAL A 41 0.26 -12.76 -1.56
C VAL A 41 0.83 -14.19 -1.55
N ALA A 42 0.76 -14.92 -2.67
CA ALA A 42 1.31 -16.28 -2.76
C ALA A 42 2.83 -16.31 -2.48
N VAL A 43 3.58 -15.33 -3.01
CA VAL A 43 5.01 -15.17 -2.71
C VAL A 43 5.25 -14.94 -1.21
N LEU A 44 4.45 -14.08 -0.57
CA LEU A 44 4.56 -13.80 0.87
C LEU A 44 4.27 -15.05 1.71
N LEU A 45 3.19 -15.79 1.39
CA LEU A 45 2.83 -17.02 2.08
C LEU A 45 3.93 -18.07 1.95
N ASN A 46 4.45 -18.29 0.74
CA ASN A 46 5.52 -19.25 0.52
C ASN A 46 6.82 -18.87 1.28
N ARG A 47 7.13 -17.59 1.36
CA ARG A 47 8.28 -17.10 2.14
C ARG A 47 8.08 -17.32 3.62
N HIS A 48 6.87 -17.03 4.14
CA HIS A 48 6.55 -17.21 5.56
C HIS A 48 6.66 -18.69 5.97
N THR A 49 6.06 -19.60 5.22
CA THR A 49 6.13 -21.03 5.51
C THR A 49 7.57 -21.58 5.46
N SER A 50 8.41 -21.03 4.58
CA SER A 50 9.83 -21.40 4.50
C SER A 50 10.63 -20.91 5.72
N MET A 51 10.28 -19.75 6.28
CA MET A 51 10.94 -19.20 7.50
C MET A 51 10.48 -19.99 8.73
N ASP A 52 9.19 -20.27 8.87
CA ASP A 52 8.66 -21.08 9.98
C ASP A 52 9.29 -22.49 10.02
N ALA A 53 9.49 -23.10 8.84
CA ALA A 53 10.13 -24.41 8.72
C ALA A 53 11.61 -24.42 9.12
N MET A 54 12.29 -23.27 9.09
CA MET A 54 13.68 -23.12 9.56
C MET A 54 13.80 -22.79 11.06
N GLY A 55 12.69 -22.69 11.79
CA GLY A 55 12.67 -22.43 13.22
C GLY A 55 13.02 -20.99 13.62
N ASP A 56 13.14 -20.08 12.68
CA ASP A 56 13.29 -18.64 12.92
C ASP A 56 11.93 -18.06 13.34
N GLY A 57 11.46 -18.44 14.53
CA GLY A 57 10.28 -17.84 15.14
C GLY A 57 10.46 -16.33 15.17
N ILE A 58 9.42 -15.62 14.65
CA ILE A 58 9.40 -14.16 14.63
C ILE A 58 9.61 -13.65 16.06
N ALA A 59 10.72 -12.93 16.26
CA ALA A 59 11.02 -12.35 17.57
C ALA A 59 9.84 -11.47 18.01
N ALA A 60 9.29 -11.76 19.18
CA ALA A 60 8.32 -10.90 19.83
C ALA A 60 8.91 -9.49 19.95
N GLY A 61 8.23 -8.46 19.44
CA GLY A 61 8.72 -7.07 19.46
C GLY A 61 8.74 -6.36 18.12
N GLY A 62 8.28 -7.02 17.05
CA GLY A 62 8.10 -6.39 15.75
C GLY A 62 9.39 -5.88 15.11
N TRP A 63 9.26 -4.86 14.28
CA TRP A 63 10.37 -4.22 13.55
C TRP A 63 11.42 -3.58 14.47
N LEU A 64 11.03 -3.15 15.67
CA LEU A 64 11.96 -2.54 16.62
C LEU A 64 12.82 -3.58 17.37
N ALA A 65 12.48 -4.88 17.29
CA ALA A 65 13.31 -5.91 17.88
C ALA A 65 14.65 -6.04 17.13
N PRO A 66 15.81 -5.97 17.80
CA PRO A 66 17.12 -6.13 17.15
C PRO A 66 17.24 -7.46 16.37
N ALA A 67 16.59 -8.50 16.84
CA ALA A 67 16.57 -9.81 16.20
C ALA A 67 15.89 -9.78 14.80
N ALA A 68 14.95 -8.87 14.55
CA ALA A 68 14.31 -8.72 13.24
C ALA A 68 15.28 -8.27 12.14
N TRP A 69 16.41 -7.66 12.54
CA TRP A 69 17.46 -7.17 11.64
C TRP A 69 18.73 -7.99 11.70
N ALA A 70 18.76 -9.03 12.54
CA ALA A 70 19.90 -9.93 12.63
C ALA A 70 20.14 -10.59 11.27
N ARG A 71 21.37 -10.47 10.78
CA ARG A 71 21.75 -11.09 9.50
C ARG A 71 21.96 -12.58 9.72
N PRO A 72 21.34 -13.46 8.93
CA PRO A 72 21.66 -14.90 8.99
C PRO A 72 23.17 -15.12 8.82
N CYS A 73 23.72 -16.08 9.55
CA CYS A 73 25.13 -16.42 9.47
C CYS A 73 25.55 -16.68 8.00
N GLY A 74 26.65 -16.02 7.58
CA GLY A 74 27.19 -16.14 6.22
C GLY A 74 26.53 -15.23 5.16
N TRP A 75 25.55 -14.42 5.52
CA TRP A 75 24.95 -13.50 4.55
C TRP A 75 25.72 -12.18 4.46
N ARG A 76 26.04 -11.78 3.21
CA ARG A 76 26.54 -10.45 2.94
C ARG A 76 25.40 -9.43 3.01
N ALA A 77 25.71 -8.19 3.37
CA ALA A 77 24.73 -7.09 3.49
C ALA A 77 23.84 -6.93 2.22
N GLY A 78 24.44 -7.02 1.04
CA GLY A 78 23.70 -6.92 -0.23
C GLY A 78 22.67 -8.04 -0.43
N ARG A 79 22.97 -9.27 0.00
CA ARG A 79 22.01 -10.39 -0.09
C ARG A 79 20.87 -10.21 0.90
N ALA A 80 21.15 -9.75 2.11
CA ALA A 80 20.14 -9.47 3.13
C ALA A 80 19.21 -8.32 2.67
N PHE A 81 19.80 -7.25 2.12
CA PHE A 81 19.02 -6.15 1.54
C PHE A 81 18.14 -6.62 0.37
N ALA A 82 18.67 -7.42 -0.55
CA ALA A 82 17.91 -7.93 -1.69
C ALA A 82 16.71 -8.81 -1.24
N ALA A 83 16.92 -9.64 -0.21
CA ALA A 83 15.85 -10.45 0.38
C ALA A 83 14.77 -9.58 1.02
N PHE A 84 15.17 -8.57 1.80
CA PHE A 84 14.26 -7.58 2.38
C PHE A 84 13.51 -6.80 1.30
N ALA A 85 14.20 -6.27 0.29
CA ALA A 85 13.60 -5.49 -0.78
C ALA A 85 12.58 -6.30 -1.59
N GLY A 86 12.86 -7.58 -1.84
CA GLY A 86 11.91 -8.48 -2.50
C GLY A 86 10.67 -8.74 -1.65
N MET A 87 10.83 -8.97 -0.35
CA MET A 87 9.72 -9.18 0.58
C MET A 87 8.92 -7.88 0.76
N TRP A 88 9.59 -6.74 0.97
CA TRP A 88 8.97 -5.42 1.07
C TRP A 88 8.15 -5.10 -0.19
N GLY A 89 8.73 -5.31 -1.38
CA GLY A 89 8.04 -5.09 -2.64
C GLY A 89 6.79 -5.96 -2.80
N ALA A 90 6.88 -7.25 -2.50
CA ALA A 90 5.73 -8.15 -2.53
C ALA A 90 4.63 -7.70 -1.55
N MET A 91 5.02 -7.30 -0.33
CA MET A 91 4.11 -6.77 0.69
C MET A 91 3.38 -5.52 0.18
N ILE A 92 4.12 -4.53 -0.31
CA ILE A 92 3.52 -3.29 -0.80
C ILE A 92 2.61 -3.52 -2.00
N VAL A 93 2.97 -4.43 -2.92
CA VAL A 93 2.10 -4.79 -4.05
C VAL A 93 0.82 -5.45 -3.54
N ALA A 94 0.91 -6.42 -2.65
CA ALA A 94 -0.25 -7.11 -2.10
C ALA A 94 -1.22 -6.14 -1.38
N MET A 95 -0.69 -5.21 -0.58
CA MET A 95 -1.48 -4.27 0.22
C MET A 95 -2.02 -3.08 -0.58
N MET A 96 -1.19 -2.49 -1.43
CA MET A 96 -1.49 -1.20 -2.05
C MET A 96 -2.11 -1.30 -3.44
N LEU A 97 -1.86 -2.40 -4.17
CA LEU A 97 -2.41 -2.53 -5.52
C LEU A 97 -3.94 -2.55 -5.57
N PRO A 98 -4.68 -3.26 -4.67
CA PRO A 98 -6.13 -3.20 -4.64
C PRO A 98 -6.68 -1.80 -4.36
N VAL A 99 -5.97 -1.05 -3.51
CA VAL A 99 -6.34 0.32 -3.11
C VAL A 99 -6.00 1.34 -4.21
N LEU A 100 -4.95 1.08 -4.98
CA LEU A 100 -4.51 1.90 -6.12
C LEU A 100 -5.37 1.68 -7.38
N ALA A 101 -5.97 0.50 -7.52
CA ALA A 101 -6.70 0.10 -8.72
C ALA A 101 -7.78 1.12 -9.18
N PRO A 102 -8.62 1.68 -8.31
CA PRO A 102 -9.60 2.69 -8.70
C PRO A 102 -8.95 3.97 -9.26
N ALA A 103 -7.85 4.43 -8.64
CA ALA A 103 -7.13 5.63 -9.08
C ALA A 103 -6.47 5.42 -10.45
N LEU A 104 -5.84 4.26 -10.68
CA LEU A 104 -5.29 3.92 -12.00
C LEU A 104 -6.36 3.79 -13.06
N TRP A 105 -7.52 3.24 -12.71
CA TRP A 105 -8.66 3.15 -13.64
C TRP A 105 -9.16 4.55 -14.00
N HIS A 106 -9.33 5.42 -13.01
CA HIS A 106 -9.75 6.80 -13.26
C HIS A 106 -8.74 7.55 -14.14
N TYR A 107 -7.44 7.44 -13.84
CA TYR A 107 -6.38 7.98 -14.67
C TYR A 107 -6.45 7.47 -16.12
N ARG A 108 -6.70 6.17 -16.32
CA ARG A 108 -6.86 5.57 -17.63
C ARG A 108 -8.04 6.21 -18.42
N GLN A 109 -9.12 6.52 -17.74
CA GLN A 109 -10.28 7.19 -18.35
C GLN A 109 -9.95 8.64 -18.72
N LEU A 110 -9.28 9.38 -17.83
CA LEU A 110 -8.89 10.77 -18.07
C LEU A 110 -7.98 10.91 -19.31
N ILE A 111 -6.97 10.06 -19.43
CA ILE A 111 -6.06 10.09 -20.58
C ILE A 111 -6.70 9.57 -21.87
N GLY A 112 -7.88 8.92 -21.78
CA GLY A 112 -8.58 8.33 -22.90
C GLY A 112 -8.93 9.34 -24.01
N ALA A 113 -9.18 10.59 -23.63
CA ALA A 113 -9.48 11.68 -24.54
C ALA A 113 -8.23 12.23 -25.27
N TYR A 114 -7.02 12.05 -24.71
CA TYR A 114 -5.79 12.66 -25.19
C TYR A 114 -4.80 11.67 -25.79
N VAL A 115 -4.88 10.39 -25.41
CA VAL A 115 -3.96 9.35 -25.85
C VAL A 115 -4.69 8.35 -26.76
N PRO A 116 -4.48 8.42 -28.08
CA PRO A 116 -5.07 7.46 -28.99
C PRO A 116 -4.43 6.07 -28.82
N GLY A 117 -5.23 5.04 -28.97
CA GLY A 117 -4.77 3.66 -28.94
C GLY A 117 -4.69 3.04 -27.51
N ARG A 118 -5.24 1.82 -27.41
CA ARG A 118 -5.30 1.08 -26.13
C ARG A 118 -3.92 0.77 -25.55
N ALA A 119 -2.96 0.41 -26.40
CA ALA A 119 -1.60 0.07 -25.98
C ALA A 119 -0.89 1.27 -25.34
N HIS A 120 -0.95 2.44 -25.97
CA HIS A 120 -0.32 3.66 -25.43
C HIS A 120 -0.92 4.06 -24.07
N ARG A 121 -2.26 3.97 -23.92
CA ARG A 121 -2.91 4.20 -22.62
C ARG A 121 -2.44 3.23 -21.55
N THR A 122 -2.30 1.94 -21.90
CA THR A 122 -1.81 0.91 -20.97
C THR A 122 -0.38 1.21 -20.52
N VAL A 123 0.50 1.62 -21.43
CA VAL A 123 1.88 2.02 -21.11
C VAL A 123 1.90 3.22 -20.15
N ARG A 124 1.06 4.24 -20.36
CA ARG A 124 1.00 5.40 -19.46
C ARG A 124 0.53 5.02 -18.05
N VAL A 125 -0.49 4.18 -17.94
CA VAL A 125 -0.97 3.64 -16.67
C VAL A 125 0.11 2.80 -15.97
N ALA A 126 0.85 1.99 -16.74
CA ALA A 126 1.97 1.22 -16.20
C ALA A 126 3.09 2.14 -15.67
N ILE A 127 3.45 3.19 -16.40
CA ILE A 127 4.44 4.20 -15.94
C ILE A 127 3.98 4.84 -14.62
N ALA A 128 2.71 5.24 -14.52
CA ALA A 128 2.18 5.79 -13.28
C ALA A 128 2.23 4.77 -12.12
N GLY A 129 1.92 3.50 -12.39
CA GLY A 129 2.05 2.41 -11.42
C GLY A 129 3.50 2.20 -10.96
N VAL A 130 4.46 2.16 -11.89
CA VAL A 130 5.89 2.04 -11.57
C VAL A 130 6.36 3.21 -10.73
N ALA A 131 5.98 4.44 -11.09
CA ALA A 131 6.30 5.64 -10.30
C ALA A 131 5.71 5.59 -8.89
N TYR A 132 4.49 5.07 -8.73
CA TYR A 132 3.89 4.86 -7.42
C TYR A 132 4.70 3.88 -6.57
N PHE A 133 5.03 2.72 -7.11
CA PHE A 133 5.79 1.71 -6.37
C PHE A 133 7.23 2.10 -6.13
N SER A 134 7.86 2.94 -6.97
CA SER A 134 9.22 3.45 -6.74
C SER A 134 9.31 4.29 -5.46
N VAL A 135 8.29 5.10 -5.15
CA VAL A 135 8.22 5.86 -3.89
C VAL A 135 8.15 4.89 -2.69
N TRP A 136 7.33 3.85 -2.76
CA TRP A 136 7.24 2.86 -1.69
C TRP A 136 8.52 2.05 -1.53
N MET A 137 9.21 1.74 -2.63
CA MET A 137 10.55 1.11 -2.55
C MET A 137 11.58 2.03 -1.91
N ALA A 138 11.56 3.33 -2.21
CA ALA A 138 12.41 4.31 -1.55
C ALA A 138 12.13 4.39 -0.04
N ILE A 139 10.86 4.36 0.38
CA ILE A 139 10.48 4.24 1.78
C ILE A 139 11.03 2.94 2.39
N GLY A 140 10.98 1.82 1.67
CA GLY A 140 11.56 0.54 2.10
C GLY A 140 13.07 0.63 2.33
N VAL A 141 13.81 1.34 1.48
CA VAL A 141 15.24 1.60 1.69
C VAL A 141 15.48 2.38 2.98
N LEU A 142 14.66 3.41 3.27
CA LEU A 142 14.75 4.17 4.52
C LEU A 142 14.43 3.30 5.74
N VAL A 143 13.41 2.45 5.65
CA VAL A 143 13.04 1.49 6.70
C VAL A 143 14.18 0.52 6.97
N TRP A 144 14.79 -0.04 5.90
CA TRP A 144 15.94 -0.95 6.02
C TRP A 144 17.12 -0.27 6.71
N THR A 145 17.52 0.91 6.24
CA THR A 145 18.67 1.63 6.82
C THR A 145 18.44 2.02 8.27
N ALA A 146 17.23 2.50 8.60
CA ALA A 146 16.88 2.84 9.97
C ALA A 146 16.90 1.59 10.88
N GLY A 147 16.39 0.45 10.40
CA GLY A 147 16.40 -0.81 11.15
C GLY A 147 17.81 -1.35 11.39
N ASP A 148 18.67 -1.35 10.37
CA ASP A 148 20.07 -1.81 10.50
C ASP A 148 20.85 -0.93 11.49
N VAL A 149 20.67 0.40 11.44
CA VAL A 149 21.29 1.34 12.39
C VAL A 149 20.75 1.14 13.79
N LEU A 150 19.42 0.98 13.95
CA LEU A 150 18.79 0.76 15.25
C LEU A 150 19.28 -0.55 15.89
N ALA A 151 19.38 -1.63 15.13
CA ALA A 151 19.89 -2.90 15.60
C ALA A 151 21.36 -2.80 16.04
N ALA A 152 22.21 -2.13 15.24
CA ALA A 152 23.60 -1.90 15.59
C ALA A 152 23.76 -1.04 16.88
N ALA A 153 22.89 -0.04 17.06
CA ALA A 153 22.87 0.79 18.26
C ALA A 153 22.39 0.00 19.49
N ALA A 154 21.38 -0.83 19.36
CA ALA A 154 20.85 -1.66 20.45
C ALA A 154 21.88 -2.68 20.96
N LEU A 155 22.75 -3.21 20.08
CA LEU A 155 23.83 -4.09 20.47
C LEU A 155 24.92 -3.38 21.31
N ARG A 156 25.06 -2.05 21.13
CA ARG A 156 26.06 -1.24 21.85
C ARG A 156 25.51 -0.58 23.11
N LEU A 157 24.22 -0.36 23.17
CA LEU A 157 23.53 0.37 24.23
C LEU A 157 22.41 -0.50 24.83
N PRO A 158 22.68 -1.23 25.94
CA PRO A 158 21.68 -2.08 26.57
C PRO A 158 20.40 -1.33 26.98
N ALA A 159 20.51 -0.08 27.41
CA ALA A 159 19.38 0.77 27.76
C ALA A 159 18.42 0.98 26.54
N LEU A 160 18.99 1.10 25.35
CA LEU A 160 18.18 1.19 24.12
C LEU A 160 17.43 -0.12 23.85
N ALA A 161 18.11 -1.27 24.00
CA ALA A 161 17.47 -2.56 23.80
C ALA A 161 16.27 -2.77 24.74
N TYR A 162 16.37 -2.33 25.99
CA TYR A 162 15.26 -2.34 26.96
C TYR A 162 14.14 -1.36 26.62
N ALA A 163 14.46 -0.23 25.97
CA ALA A 163 13.46 0.78 25.61
C ALA A 163 12.64 0.41 24.35
N LEU A 164 13.14 -0.48 23.48
CA LEU A 164 12.52 -0.79 22.19
C LEU A 164 11.09 -1.37 22.29
N PRO A 165 10.76 -2.28 23.22
CA PRO A 165 9.39 -2.77 23.40
C PRO A 165 8.41 -1.63 23.75
N PHE A 166 8.84 -0.71 24.63
CA PHE A 166 8.06 0.48 24.97
C PHE A 166 7.90 1.41 23.76
N ALA A 167 8.96 1.60 22.98
CA ALA A 167 8.91 2.39 21.75
C ALA A 167 7.92 1.80 20.73
N SER A 168 7.81 0.46 20.63
CA SER A 168 6.81 -0.20 19.81
C SER A 168 5.38 0.14 20.26
N GLY A 169 5.08 -0.04 21.54
CA GLY A 169 3.77 0.29 22.11
C GLY A 169 3.43 1.78 21.97
N ALA A 170 4.40 2.67 22.26
CA ALA A 170 4.25 4.11 22.10
C ALA A 170 4.00 4.50 20.64
N THR A 171 4.65 3.84 19.67
CA THR A 171 4.45 4.08 18.24
C THR A 171 3.04 3.68 17.81
N VAL A 172 2.55 2.51 18.23
CA VAL A 172 1.18 2.07 17.94
C VAL A 172 0.16 3.00 18.59
N PHE A 173 0.38 3.41 19.83
CA PHE A 173 -0.47 4.35 20.55
C PHE A 173 -0.52 5.73 19.85
N ALA A 174 0.64 6.30 19.51
CA ALA A 174 0.73 7.59 18.83
C ALA A 174 0.07 7.55 17.45
N ALA A 175 0.27 6.45 16.69
CA ALA A 175 -0.39 6.26 15.41
C ALA A 175 -1.92 6.17 15.57
N GLY A 176 -2.43 5.52 16.63
CA GLY A 176 -3.84 5.49 16.98
C GLY A 176 -4.37 6.89 17.31
N ALA A 177 -3.64 7.68 18.08
CA ALA A 177 -3.99 9.07 18.40
C ALA A 177 -4.06 9.93 17.11
N LEU A 178 -3.07 9.83 16.23
CA LEU A 178 -3.06 10.51 14.94
C LEU A 178 -4.26 10.13 14.06
N GLN A 179 -4.72 8.89 14.14
CA GLN A 179 -5.87 8.40 13.40
C GLN A 179 -7.18 9.12 13.78
N LEU A 180 -7.27 9.64 15.01
CA LEU A 180 -8.44 10.37 15.52
C LEU A 180 -8.41 11.86 15.23
N THR A 181 -7.31 12.38 14.66
CA THR A 181 -7.14 13.80 14.39
C THR A 181 -7.87 14.28 13.14
N GLY A 182 -8.23 15.58 13.10
CA GLY A 182 -8.75 16.24 11.90
C GLY A 182 -7.76 16.22 10.73
N TRP A 183 -6.44 16.17 11.00
CA TRP A 183 -5.40 16.02 9.99
C TRP A 183 -5.58 14.73 9.20
N LYS A 184 -5.85 13.61 9.87
CA LYS A 184 -6.12 12.33 9.20
C LYS A 184 -7.37 12.41 8.32
N CYS A 185 -8.45 13.03 8.81
CA CYS A 185 -9.67 13.20 8.02
C CYS A 185 -9.39 13.98 6.73
N HIS A 186 -8.67 15.09 6.82
CA HIS A 186 -8.29 15.90 5.66
C HIS A 186 -7.42 15.13 4.66
N ARG A 187 -6.44 14.33 5.15
CA ARG A 187 -5.61 13.48 4.28
C ARG A 187 -6.40 12.37 3.61
N LEU A 188 -7.36 11.78 4.32
CA LEU A 188 -8.23 10.74 3.78
C LEU A 188 -9.12 11.29 2.66
N ASP A 189 -9.68 12.48 2.84
CA ASP A 189 -10.48 13.15 1.80
C ASP A 189 -9.64 13.45 0.56
N GLY A 190 -8.42 13.94 0.72
CA GLY A 190 -7.49 14.16 -0.39
C GLY A 190 -7.08 12.88 -1.11
N CYS A 191 -7.10 11.72 -0.44
CA CYS A 191 -6.82 10.43 -1.06
C CYS A 191 -8.02 9.81 -1.77
N ARG A 192 -9.24 10.15 -1.34
CA ARG A 192 -10.50 9.59 -1.88
C ARG A 192 -11.03 10.41 -3.04
N ASN A 193 -10.85 11.72 -2.97
CA ASN A 193 -11.31 12.67 -3.97
C ASN A 193 -10.09 13.20 -4.71
N GLU A 194 -10.09 13.09 -6.03
CA GLU A 194 -9.08 13.81 -6.80
C GLU A 194 -9.27 15.32 -6.59
N PRO A 195 -8.19 16.11 -6.33
CA PRO A 195 -8.33 17.54 -6.16
C PRO A 195 -9.00 18.16 -7.41
N ALA A 196 -10.12 18.83 -7.21
CA ALA A 196 -10.76 19.63 -8.24
C ALA A 196 -9.72 20.65 -8.76
N GLY A 197 -9.43 20.61 -10.07
CA GLY A 197 -8.45 21.51 -10.69
C GLY A 197 -7.11 20.88 -11.06
N THR A 198 -6.97 19.57 -11.05
CA THR A 198 -5.80 18.92 -11.69
C THR A 198 -5.76 19.33 -13.16
N PRO A 199 -4.64 19.92 -13.66
CA PRO A 199 -4.51 20.24 -15.09
C PRO A 199 -4.76 19.00 -15.92
N ALA A 200 -5.42 19.18 -17.09
CA ALA A 200 -5.62 18.08 -18.03
C ALA A 200 -4.30 17.34 -18.25
N PRO A 201 -4.27 16.01 -18.11
CA PRO A 201 -3.02 15.25 -18.21
C PRO A 201 -2.47 15.43 -19.63
N ARG A 202 -1.25 15.94 -19.74
CA ARG A 202 -0.52 15.93 -21.01
C ARG A 202 -0.29 14.47 -21.40
N ALA A 203 -0.36 14.16 -22.69
CA ALA A 203 -0.18 12.80 -23.22
C ALA A 203 1.27 12.32 -23.17
N ASP A 204 2.03 12.74 -22.16
CA ASP A 204 3.47 12.61 -22.00
C ASP A 204 3.83 11.57 -20.91
N ALA A 205 4.95 10.88 -21.06
CA ALA A 205 5.46 9.91 -20.09
C ALA A 205 5.83 10.56 -18.77
N THR A 206 6.35 11.77 -18.81
CA THR A 206 6.75 12.56 -17.65
C THR A 206 5.56 12.92 -16.79
N ASP A 207 4.44 13.28 -17.41
CA ASP A 207 3.20 13.56 -16.68
C ASP A 207 2.62 12.29 -16.03
N ALA A 208 2.69 11.14 -16.72
CA ALA A 208 2.30 9.85 -16.13
C ALA A 208 3.14 9.52 -14.90
N TRP A 209 4.46 9.74 -14.97
CA TRP A 209 5.38 9.54 -13.86
C TRP A 209 5.06 10.47 -12.68
N ARG A 210 4.93 11.77 -12.94
CA ARG A 210 4.58 12.76 -11.91
C ARG A 210 3.23 12.47 -11.26
N HIS A 211 2.24 12.02 -12.04
CA HIS A 211 0.94 11.62 -11.53
C HIS A 211 1.07 10.43 -10.57
N GLY A 212 1.81 9.38 -10.94
CA GLY A 212 2.07 8.22 -10.08
C GLY A 212 2.78 8.59 -8.78
N MET A 213 3.82 9.44 -8.85
CA MET A 213 4.51 9.95 -7.66
C MET A 213 3.58 10.75 -6.75
N ARG A 214 2.74 11.61 -7.30
CA ARG A 214 1.77 12.40 -6.53
C ARG A 214 0.79 11.51 -5.78
N ILE A 215 0.22 10.51 -6.45
CA ILE A 215 -0.66 9.54 -5.82
C ILE A 215 0.07 8.79 -4.70
N ALA A 216 1.33 8.38 -4.92
CA ALA A 216 2.13 7.68 -3.91
C ALA A 216 2.37 8.53 -2.66
N LEU A 217 2.75 9.80 -2.81
CA LEU A 217 2.98 10.72 -1.70
C LEU A 217 1.71 11.00 -0.91
N HIS A 218 0.57 11.18 -1.58
CA HIS A 218 -0.71 11.33 -0.91
C HIS A 218 -1.11 10.04 -0.17
N CYS A 219 -0.89 8.88 -0.79
CA CYS A 219 -1.13 7.59 -0.16
C CYS A 219 -0.23 7.40 1.07
N ALA A 220 1.06 7.67 0.96
CA ALA A 220 2.00 7.58 2.08
C ALA A 220 1.62 8.52 3.23
N ALA A 221 1.19 9.74 2.93
CA ALA A 221 0.71 10.68 3.94
C ALA A 221 -0.60 10.22 4.61
N CYS A 222 -1.48 9.54 3.87
CA CYS A 222 -2.75 9.03 4.38
C CYS A 222 -2.61 7.73 5.18
N CYS A 223 -1.84 6.76 4.65
CA CYS A 223 -1.73 5.41 5.21
C CYS A 223 -0.46 5.22 6.06
N GLY A 224 0.46 6.18 6.05
CA GLY A 224 1.79 6.06 6.68
C GLY A 224 1.73 5.76 8.17
N ASN A 225 0.79 6.35 8.90
CA ASN A 225 0.60 6.07 10.32
C ASN A 225 0.18 4.61 10.58
N LEU A 226 -0.71 4.03 9.75
CA LEU A 226 -1.08 2.62 9.84
C LEU A 226 0.07 1.70 9.46
N MET A 227 0.84 2.07 8.43
CA MET A 227 2.04 1.32 8.03
C MET A 227 3.11 1.36 9.12
N THR A 228 3.33 2.51 9.76
CA THR A 228 4.27 2.65 10.87
C THR A 228 3.84 1.81 12.07
N ALA A 229 2.55 1.81 12.40
CA ALA A 229 2.02 0.98 13.47
C ALA A 229 2.15 -0.52 13.15
N ALA A 230 1.86 -0.93 11.91
CA ALA A 230 2.03 -2.32 11.49
C ALA A 230 3.50 -2.75 11.57
N LEU A 231 4.44 -1.88 11.16
CA LEU A 231 5.87 -2.12 11.33
C LEU A 231 6.23 -2.30 12.81
N ALA A 232 5.77 -1.42 13.69
CA ALA A 232 6.05 -1.47 15.12
C ALA A 232 5.42 -2.71 15.80
N ALA A 233 4.22 -3.11 15.38
CA ALA A 233 3.52 -4.27 15.94
C ALA A 233 4.08 -5.61 15.42
N GLY A 234 4.74 -5.63 14.26
CA GLY A 234 5.32 -6.85 13.69
C GLY A 234 5.08 -6.97 12.20
N ALA A 235 5.86 -6.26 11.40
CA ALA A 235 5.73 -6.24 9.93
C ALA A 235 5.93 -7.61 9.26
N MET A 236 6.54 -8.56 9.94
CA MET A 236 6.75 -9.93 9.46
C MET A 236 5.59 -10.86 9.81
N ASP A 237 4.67 -10.43 10.69
CA ASP A 237 3.48 -11.21 11.03
C ASP A 237 2.38 -10.99 9.97
N LEU A 238 2.02 -12.07 9.29
CA LEU A 238 0.95 -12.05 8.27
C LEU A 238 -0.40 -11.59 8.83
N ARG A 239 -0.68 -11.82 10.11
CA ARG A 239 -1.93 -11.39 10.76
C ARG A 239 -1.96 -9.87 10.89
N VAL A 240 -0.86 -9.29 11.38
CA VAL A 240 -0.72 -7.83 11.49
C VAL A 240 -0.82 -7.19 10.12
N MET A 241 -0.15 -7.75 9.11
CA MET A 241 -0.23 -7.27 7.72
C MET A 241 -1.64 -7.38 7.14
N ALA A 242 -2.33 -8.50 7.36
CA ALA A 242 -3.71 -8.68 6.88
C ALA A 242 -4.67 -7.67 7.52
N VAL A 243 -4.57 -7.45 8.83
CA VAL A 243 -5.38 -6.47 9.56
C VAL A 243 -5.08 -5.05 9.06
N ALA A 244 -3.80 -4.68 8.91
CA ALA A 244 -3.42 -3.36 8.40
C ALA A 244 -3.93 -3.16 6.96
N THR A 245 -3.81 -4.18 6.10
CA THR A 245 -4.34 -4.14 4.73
C THR A 245 -5.84 -3.93 4.72
N ALA A 246 -6.58 -4.70 5.53
CA ALA A 246 -8.03 -4.58 5.64
C ALA A 246 -8.44 -3.20 6.16
N ALA A 247 -7.74 -2.68 7.17
CA ALA A 247 -7.99 -1.34 7.70
C ALA A 247 -7.77 -0.25 6.64
N ILE A 248 -6.63 -0.27 5.93
CA ILE A 248 -6.31 0.69 4.87
C ILE A 248 -7.34 0.61 3.74
N ALA A 249 -7.68 -0.61 3.30
CA ALA A 249 -8.67 -0.82 2.25
C ALA A 249 -10.06 -0.32 2.69
N ALA A 250 -10.47 -0.62 3.91
CA ALA A 250 -11.74 -0.19 4.46
C ALA A 250 -11.84 1.34 4.57
N GLU A 251 -10.79 2.02 5.07
CA GLU A 251 -10.76 3.48 5.15
C GLU A 251 -10.89 4.15 3.77
N ARG A 252 -10.26 3.56 2.74
CA ARG A 252 -10.20 4.17 1.41
C ARG A 252 -11.37 3.82 0.51
N LEU A 253 -11.88 2.59 0.60
CA LEU A 253 -12.87 2.06 -0.34
C LEU A 253 -14.31 2.12 0.19
N LEU A 254 -14.51 2.08 1.52
CA LEU A 254 -15.86 2.14 2.09
C LEU A 254 -16.41 3.58 2.10
N PRO A 255 -17.73 3.76 1.94
CA PRO A 255 -18.36 5.09 1.92
C PRO A 255 -18.14 5.87 3.24
N HIS A 256 -18.09 5.17 4.37
CA HIS A 256 -17.92 5.73 5.70
C HIS A 256 -16.47 5.65 6.21
N GLY A 257 -15.46 5.92 5.37
CA GLY A 257 -14.04 5.80 5.71
C GLY A 257 -13.61 6.54 6.98
N HIS A 258 -14.20 7.71 7.28
CA HIS A 258 -13.92 8.45 8.52
C HIS A 258 -14.37 7.69 9.79
N ARG A 259 -15.50 6.97 9.74
CA ARG A 259 -15.95 6.12 10.85
C ARG A 259 -15.00 4.95 11.05
N VAL A 260 -14.58 4.32 9.95
CA VAL A 260 -13.59 3.24 9.99
C VAL A 260 -12.28 3.73 10.59
N ALA A 261 -11.77 4.90 10.16
CA ALA A 261 -10.56 5.49 10.70
C ALA A 261 -10.64 5.72 12.23
N ARG A 262 -11.79 6.18 12.74
CA ARG A 262 -12.01 6.34 14.18
C ARG A 262 -12.00 5.01 14.93
N ILE A 263 -12.69 3.99 14.42
CA ILE A 263 -12.72 2.65 15.01
C ILE A 263 -11.32 2.06 15.07
N VAL A 264 -10.58 2.12 13.95
CA VAL A 264 -9.20 1.67 13.87
C VAL A 264 -8.31 2.45 14.84
N GLY A 265 -8.47 3.78 14.93
CA GLY A 265 -7.74 4.62 15.86
C GLY A 265 -7.94 4.23 17.32
N VAL A 266 -9.19 4.00 17.74
CA VAL A 266 -9.51 3.52 19.11
C VAL A 266 -8.90 2.14 19.36
N ALA A 267 -9.03 1.20 18.41
CA ALA A 267 -8.42 -0.13 18.54
C ALA A 267 -6.90 -0.04 18.70
N MET A 268 -6.24 0.83 17.93
CA MET A 268 -4.79 1.05 18.04
C MET A 268 -4.39 1.67 19.38
N LEU A 269 -5.19 2.61 19.94
CA LEU A 269 -4.94 3.16 21.28
C LEU A 269 -4.99 2.06 22.33
N VAL A 270 -6.02 1.20 22.28
CA VAL A 270 -6.16 0.07 23.22
C VAL A 270 -4.98 -0.90 23.08
N CYS A 271 -4.65 -1.31 21.84
CA CYS A 271 -3.51 -2.21 21.60
C CYS A 271 -2.18 -1.59 22.05
N GLY A 272 -1.94 -0.33 21.73
CA GLY A 272 -0.72 0.38 22.13
C GLY A 272 -0.60 0.50 23.64
N SER A 273 -1.70 0.79 24.35
CA SER A 273 -1.73 0.82 25.81
C SER A 273 -1.44 -0.56 26.42
N ALA A 274 -2.03 -1.61 25.86
CA ALA A 274 -1.77 -2.99 26.31
C ALA A 274 -0.30 -3.39 26.10
N MET A 275 0.31 -3.02 24.95
CA MET A 275 1.73 -3.26 24.68
C MET A 275 2.64 -2.50 25.66
N LEU A 276 2.29 -1.26 26.02
CA LEU A 276 3.04 -0.49 27.02
C LEU A 276 2.92 -1.11 28.40
N ALA A 277 1.74 -1.57 28.79
CA ALA A 277 1.52 -2.24 30.08
C ALA A 277 2.27 -3.59 30.17
N SER A 278 2.26 -4.39 29.11
CA SER A 278 2.99 -5.67 29.07
C SER A 278 4.52 -5.47 29.07
N GLY A 279 5.02 -4.42 28.42
CA GLY A 279 6.43 -4.06 28.48
C GLY A 279 6.86 -3.67 29.89
N ALA A 280 6.01 -2.98 30.67
CA ALA A 280 6.27 -2.61 32.05
C ALA A 280 6.24 -3.80 33.03
N GLY A 281 5.52 -4.88 32.69
CA GLY A 281 5.47 -6.10 33.52
C GLY A 281 6.62 -7.08 33.27
N ALA A 282 7.43 -6.84 32.22
CA ALA A 282 8.56 -7.69 31.84
C ALA A 282 9.92 -7.16 32.38
N THR A 283 9.92 -6.02 33.06
CA THR A 283 11.06 -5.40 33.76
C THR A 283 11.02 -5.69 35.27
#